data_69f034dcaabdfdcce6a5d7f7557328e7
#
_entry.id   69f034dcaabdfdcce6a5d7f7557328e7
#
_cell.length_a   1.000
_cell.length_b   1.000
_cell.length_c   1.000
_cell.angle_alpha   90.00
_cell.angle_beta   90.00
_cell.angle_gamma   90.00
#
_symmetry.space_group_name_H-M   'P 1'
#
loop_
_entity.id
_entity.type
_entity.pdbx_description
1 polymer ?
#
loop_
_entity_poly.entity_id
_entity_poly.type
_entity_poly.pdbx_seq_one_letter_code
_entity_poly.pdbx_strand_id
1 'polypeptide(L)'
;MRKTKSEAEKTRQHLLDAALEVFWRKGVTSASLQEIAEEAGVTRGALYWHFANKEALFEALFVRQQADFIAFFDERTLRESADVWEHTRQSLIAVCRAICEDARQYKFCSVMFLKCE
;
A
#
# COMPACT_ATOMS: atom_id res chain seq x y z
N MET A 1 10.44 -23.50 15.55
CA MET A 1 9.28 -23.78 14.68
C MET A 1 9.44 -23.05 13.36
N ARG A 2 9.35 -23.78 12.27
CA ARG A 2 9.54 -23.21 10.95
C ARG A 2 8.28 -22.47 10.50
N LYS A 3 8.38 -21.18 10.18
CA LYS A 3 7.25 -20.43 9.61
C LYS A 3 6.98 -20.93 8.20
N THR A 4 5.71 -21.18 7.90
CA THR A 4 5.29 -21.51 6.55
C THR A 4 5.34 -20.27 5.67
N LYS A 5 5.34 -20.45 4.34
CA LYS A 5 5.25 -19.32 3.39
C LYS A 5 4.01 -18.48 3.65
N SER A 6 2.89 -19.10 4.03
CA SER A 6 1.63 -18.43 4.34
C SER A 6 1.79 -17.51 5.56
N GLU A 7 2.44 -17.99 6.62
CA GLU A 7 2.69 -17.21 7.83
C GLU A 7 3.64 -16.05 7.57
N ALA A 8 4.71 -16.29 6.81
CA ALA A 8 5.65 -15.26 6.41
C ALA A 8 4.97 -14.16 5.59
N GLU A 9 4.08 -14.54 4.66
CA GLU A 9 3.33 -13.58 3.85
C GLU A 9 2.36 -12.76 4.69
N LYS A 10 1.69 -13.37 5.67
CA LYS A 10 0.83 -12.65 6.61
C LYS A 10 1.63 -11.62 7.41
N THR A 11 2.79 -11.99 7.91
CA THR A 11 3.68 -11.07 8.64
C THR A 11 4.10 -9.92 7.75
N ARG A 12 4.46 -10.22 6.49
CA ARG A 12 4.84 -9.20 5.52
C ARG A 12 3.69 -8.20 5.29
N GLN A 13 2.48 -8.68 5.11
CA GLN A 13 1.32 -7.81 4.92
C GLN A 13 1.02 -6.98 6.18
N HIS A 14 1.16 -7.55 7.38
CA HIS A 14 1.02 -6.81 8.63
C HIS A 14 2.05 -5.70 8.76
N LEU A 15 3.28 -5.96 8.32
CA LEU A 15 4.34 -4.93 8.30
C LEU A 15 4.02 -3.80 7.34
N LEU A 16 3.47 -4.11 6.17
CA LEU A 16 3.05 -3.10 5.20
C LEU A 16 1.88 -2.26 5.73
N ASP A 17 0.91 -2.89 6.39
CA ASP A 17 -0.21 -2.19 7.03
C ASP A 17 0.28 -1.27 8.15
N ALA A 18 1.20 -1.77 8.98
CA ALA A 18 1.81 -0.99 10.06
C ALA A 18 2.62 0.19 9.51
N ALA A 19 3.39 -0.05 8.44
CA ALA A 19 4.16 1.01 7.79
C ALA A 19 3.25 2.11 7.26
N LEU A 20 2.15 1.75 6.61
CA LEU A 20 1.19 2.72 6.11
C LEU A 20 0.62 3.58 7.25
N GLU A 21 0.25 2.96 8.37
CA GLU A 21 -0.28 3.67 9.54
C GLU A 21 0.74 4.65 10.13
N VAL A 22 1.99 4.21 10.31
CA VAL A 22 3.05 5.06 10.88
C VAL A 22 3.41 6.19 9.92
N PHE A 23 3.53 5.90 8.63
CA PHE A 23 3.79 6.91 7.60
C PHE A 23 2.67 7.95 7.54
N TRP A 24 1.43 7.51 7.68
CA TRP A 24 0.28 8.42 7.67
C TRP A 24 0.27 9.33 8.89
N ARG A 25 0.58 8.82 10.09
CA ARG A 25 0.61 9.61 11.31
C ARG A 25 1.79 10.57 11.39
N LYS A 26 2.98 10.13 10.98
CA LYS A 26 4.24 10.84 11.23
C LYS A 26 4.92 11.37 9.98
N GLY A 27 4.52 10.95 8.81
CA GLY A 27 5.25 11.20 7.58
C GLY A 27 6.38 10.19 7.40
N VAL A 28 6.84 10.02 6.16
CA VAL A 28 7.82 9.00 5.81
C VAL A 28 9.18 9.29 6.46
N THR A 29 9.62 10.54 6.42
CA THR A 29 10.94 10.94 6.95
C THR A 29 11.03 10.70 8.46
N SER A 30 9.98 11.05 9.21
CA SER A 30 9.96 10.94 10.67
C SER A 30 9.66 9.53 11.19
N ALA A 31 9.13 8.66 10.34
CA ALA A 31 8.83 7.28 10.73
C ALA A 31 10.11 6.47 10.88
N SER A 32 10.17 5.63 11.92
CA SER A 32 11.30 4.72 12.14
C SER A 32 10.87 3.27 11.96
N LEU A 33 11.84 2.41 11.61
CA LEU A 33 11.60 0.97 11.51
C LEU A 33 11.18 0.38 12.84
N GLN A 34 11.74 0.91 13.96
CA GLN A 34 11.34 0.49 15.31
C GLN A 34 9.86 0.73 15.56
N GLU A 35 9.36 1.90 15.22
CA GLU A 35 7.95 2.24 15.39
C GLU A 35 7.05 1.34 14.53
N ILE A 36 7.48 1.03 13.32
CA ILE A 36 6.74 0.15 12.40
C ILE A 36 6.69 -1.27 12.96
N ALA A 37 7.80 -1.78 13.47
CA ALA A 37 7.86 -3.10 14.10
C ALA A 37 6.92 -3.17 15.32
N GLU A 38 6.94 -2.15 16.17
CA GLU A 38 6.07 -2.04 17.33
C GLU A 38 4.59 -2.02 16.93
N GLU A 39 4.24 -1.23 15.91
CA GLU A 39 2.88 -1.16 15.39
C GLU A 39 2.40 -2.51 14.86
N ALA A 40 3.27 -3.25 14.20
CA ALA A 40 2.96 -4.58 13.67
C ALA A 40 2.98 -5.67 14.74
N GLY A 41 3.49 -5.38 15.94
CA GLY A 41 3.62 -6.35 17.02
C GLY A 41 4.70 -7.40 16.77
N VAL A 42 5.77 -7.03 16.05
CA VAL A 42 6.89 -7.92 15.75
C VAL A 42 8.20 -7.31 16.22
N THR A 43 9.25 -8.13 16.29
CA THR A 43 10.59 -7.65 16.63
C THR A 43 11.23 -6.92 15.46
N ARG A 44 12.24 -6.08 15.76
CA ARG A 44 13.06 -5.44 14.72
C ARG A 44 13.73 -6.47 13.80
N GLY A 45 14.21 -7.58 14.38
CA GLY A 45 14.82 -8.66 13.62
C GLY A 45 13.87 -9.28 12.62
N ALA A 46 12.61 -9.49 13.02
CA ALA A 46 11.58 -10.01 12.13
C ALA A 46 11.30 -9.03 10.99
N LEU A 47 11.25 -7.73 11.28
CA LEU A 47 11.09 -6.71 10.25
C LEU A 47 12.25 -6.75 9.25
N TYR A 48 13.49 -6.77 9.72
CA TYR A 48 14.68 -6.81 8.86
C TYR A 48 14.77 -8.07 8.02
N TRP A 49 14.14 -9.15 8.47
CA TRP A 49 14.06 -10.36 7.66
C TRP A 49 13.24 -10.15 6.38
N HIS A 50 12.22 -9.31 6.45
CA HIS A 50 11.33 -9.01 5.33
C HIS A 50 11.78 -7.80 4.51
N PHE A 51 12.31 -6.76 5.15
CA PHE A 51 12.63 -5.49 4.52
C PHE A 51 13.99 -4.97 5.02
N ALA A 52 14.87 -4.68 4.09
CA ALA A 52 16.24 -4.25 4.42
C ALA A 52 16.28 -2.85 5.05
N ASN A 53 15.38 -1.96 4.64
CA ASN A 53 15.36 -0.57 5.08
C ASN A 53 13.96 0.04 4.88
N LYS A 54 13.80 1.29 5.25
CA LYS A 54 12.55 2.03 5.15
C LYS A 54 12.12 2.23 3.67
N GLU A 55 13.08 2.46 2.81
CA GLU A 55 12.83 2.62 1.37
C GLU A 55 12.26 1.35 0.75
N ALA A 56 12.77 0.19 1.15
CA ALA A 56 12.25 -1.11 0.70
C ALA A 56 10.79 -1.31 1.15
N LEU A 57 10.47 -0.90 2.38
CA LEU A 57 9.10 -0.92 2.89
C LEU A 57 8.18 -0.02 2.07
N PHE A 58 8.62 1.20 1.81
CA PHE A 58 7.84 2.18 1.04
C PHE A 58 7.60 1.66 -0.39
N GLU A 59 8.63 1.13 -1.03
CA GLU A 59 8.52 0.56 -2.38
C GLU A 59 7.53 -0.60 -2.42
N ALA A 60 7.61 -1.52 -1.46
CA ALA A 60 6.68 -2.65 -1.39
C ALA A 60 5.24 -2.19 -1.15
N LEU A 61 5.06 -1.16 -0.33
CA LEU A 61 3.75 -0.56 -0.08
C LEU A 61 3.19 0.06 -1.36
N PHE A 62 4.03 0.78 -2.10
CA PHE A 62 3.67 1.39 -3.38
C PHE A 62 3.23 0.31 -4.39
N VAL A 63 4.01 -0.76 -4.53
CA VAL A 63 3.70 -1.87 -5.44
C VAL A 63 2.36 -2.51 -5.09
N ARG A 64 2.11 -2.75 -3.80
CA ARG A 64 0.85 -3.35 -3.35
C ARG A 64 -0.36 -2.48 -3.72
N GLN A 65 -0.25 -1.18 -3.45
CA GLN A 65 -1.36 -0.25 -3.72
C GLN A 65 -1.53 0.02 -5.21
N GLN A 66 -0.43 0.02 -5.96
CA GLN A 66 -0.48 0.16 -7.41
C GLN A 66 -1.27 -0.98 -8.07
N ALA A 67 -1.12 -2.20 -7.58
CA ALA A 67 -1.86 -3.35 -8.10
C ALA A 67 -3.38 -3.14 -7.96
N ASP A 68 -3.83 -2.54 -6.85
CA ASP A 68 -5.24 -2.21 -6.65
C ASP A 68 -5.73 -1.15 -7.65
N PHE A 69 -4.91 -0.13 -7.93
CA PHE A 69 -5.24 0.88 -8.93
C PHE A 69 -5.31 0.30 -10.34
N ILE A 70 -4.36 -0.54 -10.71
CA ILE A 70 -4.32 -1.18 -12.03
C ILE A 70 -5.59 -1.99 -12.29
N ALA A 71 -6.15 -2.62 -11.25
CA ALA A 71 -7.37 -3.40 -11.38
C ALA A 71 -8.57 -2.57 -11.87
N PHE A 72 -8.59 -1.25 -11.62
CA PHE A 72 -9.65 -0.38 -12.13
C PHE A 72 -9.47 -0.04 -13.62
N PHE A 73 -8.26 -0.19 -14.15
CA PHE A 73 -7.93 0.13 -15.54
C PHE A 73 -7.61 -1.16 -16.29
N ASP A 74 -8.62 -2.02 -16.44
CA ASP A 74 -8.47 -3.25 -17.19
C ASP A 74 -8.33 -2.94 -18.67
N GLU A 75 -7.14 -3.15 -19.21
CA GLU A 75 -6.81 -2.91 -20.62
C GLU A 75 -7.76 -3.64 -21.57
N ARG A 76 -8.18 -4.84 -21.21
CA ARG A 76 -9.12 -5.63 -22.00
C ARG A 76 -10.47 -4.92 -22.11
N THR A 77 -10.99 -4.45 -20.99
CA THR A 77 -12.25 -3.72 -20.94
C THR A 77 -12.16 -2.41 -21.73
N LEU A 78 -11.01 -1.73 -21.65
CA LEU A 78 -10.75 -0.52 -22.44
C LEU A 78 -10.83 -0.80 -23.94
N ARG A 79 -10.23 -1.89 -24.39
CA ARG A 79 -10.25 -2.27 -25.81
C ARG A 79 -11.62 -2.68 -26.31
N GLU A 80 -12.42 -3.28 -25.45
CA GLU A 80 -13.78 -3.75 -25.79
C GLU A 80 -14.82 -2.65 -25.67
N SER A 81 -14.49 -1.51 -25.06
CA SER A 81 -15.40 -0.40 -24.89
C SER A 81 -15.58 0.36 -26.19
N ALA A 82 -16.82 0.56 -26.60
CA ALA A 82 -17.19 1.35 -27.78
C ALA A 82 -16.93 2.85 -27.56
N ASP A 83 -16.92 3.29 -26.30
CA ASP A 83 -16.70 4.69 -25.93
C ASP A 83 -15.59 4.79 -24.88
N VAL A 84 -14.38 5.09 -25.35
CA VAL A 84 -13.18 5.22 -24.50
C VAL A 84 -13.34 6.35 -23.48
N TRP A 85 -13.97 7.44 -23.86
CA TRP A 85 -14.20 8.58 -22.95
C TRP A 85 -15.09 8.21 -21.79
N GLU A 86 -16.22 7.58 -22.06
CA GLU A 86 -17.16 7.17 -21.03
C GLU A 86 -16.53 6.12 -20.11
N HIS A 87 -15.80 5.15 -20.68
CA HIS A 87 -15.11 4.15 -19.89
C HIS A 87 -14.04 4.79 -18.98
N THR A 88 -13.23 5.72 -19.50
CA THR A 88 -12.21 6.42 -18.72
C THR A 88 -12.87 7.23 -17.61
N ARG A 89 -13.95 7.95 -17.91
CA ARG A 89 -14.71 8.73 -16.93
C ARG A 89 -15.21 7.84 -15.79
N GLN A 90 -15.81 6.71 -16.10
CA GLN A 90 -16.33 5.76 -15.12
C GLN A 90 -15.20 5.16 -14.27
N SER A 91 -14.06 4.84 -14.90
CA SER A 91 -12.88 4.30 -14.20
C SER A 91 -12.32 5.33 -13.21
N LEU A 92 -12.22 6.59 -13.62
CA LEU A 92 -11.75 7.67 -12.74
C LEU A 92 -12.70 7.89 -11.55
N ILE A 93 -14.00 7.86 -11.80
CA ILE A 93 -15.00 7.98 -10.74
C ILE A 93 -14.87 6.81 -9.76
N ALA A 94 -14.69 5.58 -10.27
CA ALA A 94 -14.52 4.39 -9.45
C ALA A 94 -13.27 4.48 -8.57
N VAL A 95 -12.14 4.96 -9.11
CA VAL A 95 -10.90 5.19 -8.36
C VAL A 95 -11.11 6.23 -7.27
N CYS A 96 -11.72 7.37 -7.60
CA CYS A 96 -11.99 8.43 -6.63
C CYS A 96 -12.90 7.93 -5.50
N ARG A 97 -13.93 7.17 -5.85
CA ARG A 97 -14.84 6.59 -4.87
C ARG A 97 -14.13 5.60 -3.96
N ALA A 98 -13.27 4.74 -4.54
CA ALA A 98 -12.47 3.78 -3.77
C ALA A 98 -11.55 4.50 -2.79
N ILE A 99 -10.90 5.59 -3.20
CA ILE A 99 -10.04 6.39 -2.33
C ILE A 99 -10.85 6.98 -1.17
N CYS A 100 -12.07 7.45 -1.42
CA CYS A 100 -12.92 8.05 -0.40
C CYS A 100 -13.51 7.01 0.57
N GLU A 101 -13.82 5.82 0.09
CA GLU A 101 -14.52 4.79 0.87
C GLU A 101 -13.56 3.81 1.56
N ASP A 102 -12.37 3.59 1.01
CA ASP A 102 -11.37 2.67 1.55
C ASP A 102 -10.33 3.45 2.34
N ALA A 103 -10.31 3.25 3.66
CA ALA A 103 -9.37 3.93 4.55
C ALA A 103 -7.90 3.66 4.16
N ARG A 104 -7.59 2.46 3.68
CA ARG A 104 -6.23 2.10 3.23
C ARG A 104 -5.82 2.93 2.01
N GLN A 105 -6.68 3.05 1.02
CA GLN A 105 -6.42 3.84 -0.18
C GLN A 105 -6.30 5.32 0.15
N TYR A 106 -7.17 5.83 1.00
CA TYR A 106 -7.12 7.22 1.46
C TYR A 106 -5.79 7.52 2.18
N LYS A 107 -5.38 6.66 3.11
CA LYS A 107 -4.12 6.82 3.85
C LYS A 107 -2.92 6.76 2.92
N PHE A 108 -2.92 5.83 1.98
CA PHE A 108 -1.82 5.71 1.03
C PHE A 108 -1.70 6.95 0.15
N CYS A 109 -2.80 7.45 -0.39
CA CYS A 109 -2.78 8.67 -1.20
C CYS A 109 -2.33 9.88 -0.38
N SER A 110 -2.77 9.97 0.89
CA SER A 110 -2.31 11.03 1.80
C SER A 110 -0.80 10.96 2.03
N VAL A 111 -0.26 9.76 2.24
CA VAL A 111 1.18 9.56 2.41
C VAL A 111 1.93 10.00 1.16
N MET A 112 1.47 9.59 -0.02
CA MET A 112 2.13 9.90 -1.29
C MET A 112 2.14 11.41 -1.58
N PHE A 113 1.05 12.10 -1.34
CA PHE A 113 0.91 13.50 -1.75
C PHE A 113 1.21 14.50 -0.65
N LEU A 114 1.02 14.14 0.61
CA LEU A 114 1.12 15.09 1.73
C LEU A 114 2.18 14.74 2.78
N LYS A 115 2.54 13.46 2.91
CA LYS A 115 3.37 12.97 4.01
C LYS A 115 4.71 12.39 3.56
N CYS A 116 5.06 12.53 2.30
CA CYS A 116 6.28 11.96 1.73
C CYS A 116 7.50 12.88 1.88
N GLU A 117 7.55 13.61 2.98
CA GLU A 117 8.67 14.51 3.32
C GLU A 117 9.61 13.86 4.32
#